data_d50146527cd6121450ca7ca23c65e7a3
#
_entry.id   d50146527cd6121450ca7ca23c65e7a3
#
_cell.length_a   1.000
_cell.length_b   1.000
_cell.length_c   1.000
_cell.angle_alpha   90.00
_cell.angle_beta   90.00
_cell.angle_gamma   90.00
#
_symmetry.space_group_name_H-M   'P 1'
#
loop_
_entity.id
_entity.type
_entity.pdbx_description
1 polymer ?
#
loop_
_entity_poly.entity_id
_entity_poly.type
_entity_poly.pdbx_seq_one_letter_code
_entity_poly.pdbx_strand_id
1 'polypeptide(L)'
;MIEFVIGGTAQGKLKYVLDKNNLTKEDVCNGEECDYNNINKRVLYNFHLLCRRLLKDNINILSFVEALLEKNNDIIIISDEIGCGIVPLDKEERIWREETGRACTNIAKKAAIVIRVMAGVPVIIKKENTHDERNEKTNFSSTLSVALIRHGITEGNKNKKYIGVTDESLSLNGIYSLFDAISKEIYPRAYKVYSSPMKRCVESAKMIYPKAEIIIKDDLKETNFGDFENKNYDQLKDDLNYQRWLASGGTFNIPNGERREEFSTRCQKCFEEIINQSLGEECVALIVHGGTIMAILDKYSSPHEDFYNWQVKNGQGYFIEIDKNSWINNKKEHVIREIK
;
A
#
# COMPACT_ATOMS: atom_id res chain seq x y z
N MET A 1 -18.35 -8.72 16.29
CA MET A 1 -17.05 -8.73 15.60
C MET A 1 -15.94 -9.01 16.59
N ILE A 2 -15.07 -10.00 16.31
CA ILE A 2 -13.96 -10.33 17.20
C ILE A 2 -12.82 -9.34 16.98
N GLU A 3 -12.36 -8.69 18.07
CA GLU A 3 -11.17 -7.82 18.07
C GLU A 3 -10.10 -8.41 18.99
N PHE A 4 -8.84 -8.42 18.54
CA PHE A 4 -7.73 -8.93 19.32
C PHE A 4 -6.67 -7.84 19.53
N VAL A 5 -6.34 -7.54 20.80
CA VAL A 5 -5.41 -6.49 21.18
C VAL A 5 -4.23 -7.09 21.94
N ILE A 6 -3.03 -6.93 21.41
CA ILE A 6 -1.79 -7.47 21.95
C ILE A 6 -0.77 -6.36 22.26
N GLY A 7 0.28 -6.69 22.98
CA GLY A 7 1.40 -5.81 23.30
C GLY A 7 2.07 -6.20 24.60
N GLY A 8 3.20 -5.58 24.90
CA GLY A 8 3.93 -5.83 26.16
C GLY A 8 3.12 -5.46 27.40
N THR A 9 3.60 -5.91 28.58
CA THR A 9 3.03 -5.57 29.88
C THR A 9 3.02 -4.05 30.09
N ALA A 10 1.94 -3.54 30.69
CA ALA A 10 1.77 -2.11 31.02
C ALA A 10 1.81 -1.12 29.83
N GLN A 11 1.55 -1.59 28.59
CA GLN A 11 1.56 -0.75 27.39
C GLN A 11 0.25 0.02 27.13
N GLY A 12 -0.70 0.04 28.07
CA GLY A 12 -1.94 0.83 27.95
C GLY A 12 -3.07 0.16 27.16
N LYS A 13 -2.98 -1.14 26.85
CA LYS A 13 -3.96 -1.90 26.05
C LYS A 13 -5.40 -1.76 26.52
N LEU A 14 -5.64 -1.97 27.83
CA LEU A 14 -6.99 -1.88 28.40
C LEU A 14 -7.56 -0.47 28.26
N LYS A 15 -6.79 0.57 28.63
CA LYS A 15 -7.21 1.96 28.49
C LYS A 15 -7.59 2.27 27.04
N TYR A 16 -6.74 1.89 26.09
CA TYR A 16 -7.02 2.07 24.67
C TYR A 16 -8.35 1.43 24.23
N VAL A 17 -8.61 0.18 24.68
CA VAL A 17 -9.85 -0.53 24.32
C VAL A 17 -11.08 0.15 24.90
N LEU A 18 -11.01 0.56 26.16
CA LEU A 18 -12.13 1.24 26.84
C LEU A 18 -12.44 2.60 26.18
N ASP A 19 -11.42 3.42 25.95
CA ASP A 19 -11.57 4.75 25.34
C ASP A 19 -12.10 4.64 23.89
N LYS A 20 -11.55 3.72 23.08
CA LYS A 20 -11.96 3.52 21.69
C LYS A 20 -13.41 3.08 21.53
N ASN A 21 -13.90 2.22 22.43
CA ASN A 21 -15.21 1.59 22.29
C ASN A 21 -16.27 2.20 23.23
N ASN A 22 -15.96 3.29 23.93
CA ASN A 22 -16.82 3.92 24.96
C ASN A 22 -17.30 2.89 26.03
N LEU A 23 -16.39 2.00 26.45
CA LEU A 23 -16.66 0.96 27.44
C LEU A 23 -16.14 1.38 28.82
N THR A 24 -16.68 0.73 29.87
CA THR A 24 -16.28 0.93 31.27
C THR A 24 -15.63 -0.33 31.83
N LYS A 25 -15.15 -0.25 33.06
CA LYS A 25 -14.61 -1.45 33.78
C LYS A 25 -15.67 -2.52 34.02
N GLU A 26 -16.94 -2.16 34.02
CA GLU A 26 -18.06 -3.10 34.18
C GLU A 26 -18.20 -4.03 32.96
N ASP A 27 -17.72 -3.60 31.80
CA ASP A 27 -17.73 -4.39 30.57
C ASP A 27 -16.55 -5.37 30.45
N VAL A 28 -15.68 -5.40 31.47
CA VAL A 28 -14.43 -6.17 31.45
C VAL A 28 -14.55 -7.43 32.31
N CYS A 29 -14.16 -8.56 31.73
CA CYS A 29 -13.88 -9.82 32.42
C CYS A 29 -12.36 -9.94 32.54
N ASN A 30 -11.84 -10.00 33.78
CA ASN A 30 -10.40 -10.18 34.01
C ASN A 30 -10.05 -11.67 34.00
N GLY A 31 -9.26 -12.14 33.07
CA GLY A 31 -8.85 -13.53 32.90
C GLY A 31 -8.08 -14.10 34.11
N GLU A 32 -7.52 -13.24 34.97
CA GLU A 32 -6.83 -13.66 36.16
C GLU A 32 -7.79 -14.26 37.20
N GLU A 33 -9.04 -13.79 37.29
CA GLU A 33 -9.97 -14.13 38.37
C GLU A 33 -11.38 -14.52 37.89
N CYS A 34 -11.74 -14.23 36.64
CA CYS A 34 -13.09 -14.46 36.13
C CYS A 34 -13.54 -15.95 36.20
N ASP A 35 -14.86 -16.15 36.25
CA ASP A 35 -15.45 -17.46 35.96
C ASP A 35 -15.37 -17.71 34.44
N TYR A 36 -14.41 -18.53 34.03
CA TYR A 36 -14.18 -18.83 32.60
C TYR A 36 -15.27 -19.70 31.97
N ASN A 37 -16.15 -20.33 32.78
CA ASN A 37 -17.31 -21.04 32.25
C ASN A 37 -18.44 -20.08 31.81
N ASN A 38 -18.40 -18.82 32.29
CA ASN A 38 -19.42 -17.81 32.01
C ASN A 38 -18.83 -16.46 31.63
N ILE A 39 -18.04 -16.43 30.56
CA ILE A 39 -17.52 -15.18 29.97
C ILE A 39 -18.61 -14.54 29.15
N ASN A 40 -19.29 -13.53 29.71
CA ASN A 40 -20.42 -12.82 29.10
C ASN A 40 -20.19 -11.31 28.92
N LYS A 41 -18.97 -10.83 29.23
CA LYS A 41 -18.59 -9.43 29.09
C LYS A 41 -18.02 -9.14 27.70
N ARG A 42 -18.10 -7.88 27.25
CA ARG A 42 -17.59 -7.40 25.97
C ARG A 42 -16.08 -7.52 25.84
N VAL A 43 -15.34 -7.38 26.94
CA VAL A 43 -13.86 -7.39 26.97
C VAL A 43 -13.37 -8.54 27.84
N LEU A 44 -12.51 -9.39 27.30
CA LEU A 44 -11.71 -10.36 28.05
C LEU A 44 -10.28 -9.82 28.16
N TYR A 45 -9.96 -9.31 29.35
CA TYR A 45 -8.64 -8.76 29.68
C TYR A 45 -7.76 -9.82 30.33
N ASN A 46 -6.44 -9.70 30.21
CA ASN A 46 -5.46 -10.67 30.75
C ASN A 46 -5.66 -12.11 30.24
N PHE A 47 -5.92 -12.27 28.95
CA PHE A 47 -6.13 -13.59 28.37
C PHE A 47 -4.96 -14.55 28.61
N HIS A 48 -3.72 -14.05 28.59
CA HIS A 48 -2.53 -14.86 28.90
C HIS A 48 -2.58 -15.46 30.33
N LEU A 49 -3.14 -14.75 31.33
CA LEU A 49 -3.32 -15.26 32.67
C LEU A 49 -4.46 -16.28 32.75
N LEU A 50 -5.52 -16.08 31.98
CA LEU A 50 -6.57 -17.09 31.81
C LEU A 50 -5.98 -18.40 31.25
N CYS A 51 -5.12 -18.31 30.22
CA CYS A 51 -4.43 -19.49 29.68
C CYS A 51 -3.64 -20.25 30.77
N ARG A 52 -2.97 -19.53 31.67
CA ARG A 52 -2.25 -20.13 32.79
C ARG A 52 -3.16 -20.90 33.75
N ARG A 53 -4.36 -20.36 34.01
CA ARG A 53 -5.38 -21.03 34.87
C ARG A 53 -5.93 -22.27 34.18
N LEU A 54 -6.30 -22.18 32.91
CA LEU A 54 -6.80 -23.32 32.13
C LEU A 54 -5.80 -24.48 32.11
N LEU A 55 -4.49 -24.19 31.95
CA LEU A 55 -3.44 -25.21 32.02
C LEU A 55 -3.37 -25.90 33.39
N LYS A 56 -3.49 -25.13 34.48
CA LYS A 56 -3.53 -25.71 35.83
C LYS A 56 -4.73 -26.62 36.05
N ASP A 57 -5.85 -26.28 35.41
CA ASP A 57 -7.10 -27.06 35.52
C ASP A 57 -7.16 -28.18 34.45
N ASN A 58 -6.04 -28.44 33.73
CA ASN A 58 -5.92 -29.42 32.64
C ASN A 58 -6.95 -29.24 31.50
N ILE A 59 -7.34 -27.99 31.23
CA ILE A 59 -8.26 -27.66 30.15
C ILE A 59 -7.44 -27.33 28.88
N ASN A 60 -7.83 -27.91 27.75
CA ASN A 60 -7.21 -27.60 26.47
C ASN A 60 -7.55 -26.17 26.01
N ILE A 61 -6.54 -25.31 25.92
CA ILE A 61 -6.72 -23.88 25.63
C ILE A 61 -7.28 -23.67 24.21
N LEU A 62 -6.84 -24.43 23.21
CA LEU A 62 -7.32 -24.25 21.83
C LEU A 62 -8.81 -24.58 21.73
N SER A 63 -9.24 -25.71 22.29
CA SER A 63 -10.66 -26.09 22.31
C SER A 63 -11.51 -25.10 23.09
N PHE A 64 -10.97 -24.57 24.21
CA PHE A 64 -11.63 -23.51 24.98
C PHE A 64 -11.83 -22.24 24.16
N VAL A 65 -10.77 -21.78 23.46
CA VAL A 65 -10.83 -20.59 22.59
C VAL A 65 -11.83 -20.78 21.47
N GLU A 66 -11.87 -21.96 20.84
CA GLU A 66 -12.84 -22.24 19.79
C GLU A 66 -14.28 -22.12 20.28
N ALA A 67 -14.60 -22.74 21.39
CA ALA A 67 -15.92 -22.65 22.01
C ALA A 67 -16.27 -21.22 22.48
N LEU A 68 -15.28 -20.47 23.01
CA LEU A 68 -15.47 -19.08 23.41
C LEU A 68 -15.84 -18.19 22.23
N LEU A 69 -15.10 -18.32 21.11
CA LEU A 69 -15.32 -17.49 19.92
C LEU A 69 -16.60 -17.87 19.16
N GLU A 70 -17.01 -19.13 19.18
CA GLU A 70 -18.30 -19.57 18.64
C GLU A 70 -19.49 -19.01 19.44
N LYS A 71 -19.35 -18.97 20.76
CA LYS A 71 -20.41 -18.45 21.65
C LYS A 71 -20.47 -16.93 21.66
N ASN A 72 -19.34 -16.25 21.47
CA ASN A 72 -19.20 -14.79 21.55
C ASN A 72 -18.57 -14.23 20.28
N ASN A 73 -19.37 -14.00 19.25
CA ASN A 73 -18.91 -13.43 17.99
C ASN A 73 -18.65 -11.91 18.02
N ASP A 74 -18.83 -11.28 19.19
CA ASP A 74 -18.65 -9.84 19.41
C ASP A 74 -17.85 -9.61 20.72
N ILE A 75 -16.61 -10.10 20.76
CA ILE A 75 -15.72 -10.03 21.92
C ILE A 75 -14.40 -9.32 21.58
N ILE A 76 -13.87 -8.57 22.54
CA ILE A 76 -12.54 -7.95 22.48
C ILE A 76 -11.63 -8.73 23.43
N ILE A 77 -10.60 -9.37 22.92
CA ILE A 77 -9.64 -10.14 23.73
C ILE A 77 -8.34 -9.35 23.83
N ILE A 78 -7.84 -9.17 25.06
CA ILE A 78 -6.60 -8.44 25.33
C ILE A 78 -5.59 -9.40 25.98
N SER A 79 -4.40 -9.52 25.38
CA SER A 79 -3.32 -10.37 25.88
C SER A 79 -1.98 -9.64 25.93
N ASP A 80 -1.13 -10.02 26.87
CA ASP A 80 0.28 -9.67 26.81
C ASP A 80 1.03 -10.60 25.85
N GLU A 81 2.09 -10.06 25.19
CA GLU A 81 3.02 -10.81 24.36
C GLU A 81 4.07 -11.50 25.24
N ILE A 82 3.68 -12.58 25.93
CA ILE A 82 4.55 -13.29 26.87
C ILE A 82 5.65 -14.13 26.21
N GLY A 83 5.58 -14.32 24.89
CA GLY A 83 6.60 -15.04 24.11
C GLY A 83 7.88 -14.24 23.82
N CYS A 84 7.88 -12.92 24.05
CA CYS A 84 9.03 -12.06 23.85
C CYS A 84 9.98 -12.07 25.05
N GLY A 85 11.28 -12.29 24.83
CA GLY A 85 12.31 -12.24 25.86
C GLY A 85 13.02 -13.58 26.09
N ILE A 86 13.75 -13.67 27.23
CA ILE A 86 14.57 -14.83 27.58
C ILE A 86 13.70 -16.07 27.76
N VAL A 87 14.15 -17.22 27.24
CA VAL A 87 13.45 -18.50 27.42
C VAL A 87 13.50 -18.90 28.90
N PRO A 88 12.36 -19.18 29.55
CA PRO A 88 12.33 -19.58 30.95
C PRO A 88 13.03 -20.91 31.18
N LEU A 89 13.74 -21.02 32.30
CA LEU A 89 14.33 -22.28 32.74
C LEU A 89 13.25 -23.27 33.21
N ASP A 90 12.19 -22.76 33.77
CA ASP A 90 11.06 -23.55 34.26
C ASP A 90 10.24 -24.16 33.10
N LYS A 91 9.89 -25.43 33.23
CA LYS A 91 9.18 -26.19 32.20
C LYS A 91 7.71 -25.72 32.06
N GLU A 92 7.05 -25.43 33.18
CA GLU A 92 5.64 -25.01 33.16
C GLU A 92 5.48 -23.63 32.53
N GLU A 93 6.43 -22.72 32.82
CA GLU A 93 6.48 -21.41 32.18
C GLU A 93 6.70 -21.49 30.64
N ARG A 94 7.53 -22.45 30.17
CA ARG A 94 7.69 -22.68 28.72
C ARG A 94 6.41 -23.19 28.07
N ILE A 95 5.73 -24.17 28.71
CA ILE A 95 4.46 -24.70 28.22
C ILE A 95 3.41 -23.59 28.18
N TRP A 96 3.29 -22.81 29.25
CA TRP A 96 2.35 -21.68 29.28
C TRP A 96 2.60 -20.68 28.14
N ARG A 97 3.86 -20.29 27.89
CA ARG A 97 4.20 -19.37 26.77
C ARG A 97 3.84 -19.97 25.42
N GLU A 98 4.17 -21.23 25.19
CA GLU A 98 3.91 -21.91 23.93
C GLU A 98 2.40 -22.03 23.68
N GLU A 99 1.65 -22.55 24.62
CA GLU A 99 0.21 -22.76 24.48
C GLU A 99 -0.55 -21.43 24.36
N THR A 100 -0.16 -20.42 25.12
CA THR A 100 -0.72 -19.06 24.96
C THR A 100 -0.40 -18.50 23.58
N GLY A 101 0.81 -18.67 23.07
CA GLY A 101 1.19 -18.22 21.71
C GLY A 101 0.36 -18.89 20.62
N ARG A 102 0.13 -20.20 20.73
CA ARG A 102 -0.74 -20.96 19.81
C ARG A 102 -2.18 -20.45 19.85
N ALA A 103 -2.70 -20.21 21.05
CA ALA A 103 -4.04 -19.65 21.23
C ALA A 103 -4.17 -18.24 20.65
N CYS A 104 -3.19 -17.36 20.89
CA CYS A 104 -3.14 -16.02 20.30
C CYS A 104 -3.11 -16.07 18.77
N THR A 105 -2.38 -17.04 18.18
CA THR A 105 -2.36 -17.25 16.72
C THR A 105 -3.72 -17.68 16.18
N ASN A 106 -4.44 -18.54 16.91
CA ASN A 106 -5.79 -18.97 16.52
C ASN A 106 -6.79 -17.80 16.60
N ILE A 107 -6.75 -17.03 17.70
CA ILE A 107 -7.58 -15.83 17.88
C ILE A 107 -7.29 -14.82 16.74
N ALA A 108 -6.02 -14.53 16.45
CA ALA A 108 -5.63 -13.59 15.41
C ALA A 108 -6.13 -13.99 14.00
N LYS A 109 -6.18 -15.30 13.70
CA LYS A 109 -6.76 -15.81 12.45
C LYS A 109 -8.25 -15.51 12.34
N LYS A 110 -9.00 -15.67 13.43
CA LYS A 110 -10.46 -15.49 13.49
C LYS A 110 -10.89 -14.05 13.77
N ALA A 111 -10.01 -13.22 14.33
CA ALA A 111 -10.30 -11.82 14.62
C ALA A 111 -10.40 -10.98 13.34
N ALA A 112 -11.42 -10.14 13.26
CA ALA A 112 -11.58 -9.18 12.18
C ALA A 112 -10.57 -8.03 12.28
N ILE A 113 -10.15 -7.69 13.52
CA ILE A 113 -9.16 -6.65 13.77
C ILE A 113 -8.12 -7.18 14.77
N VAL A 114 -6.83 -7.03 14.45
CA VAL A 114 -5.71 -7.29 15.36
C VAL A 114 -4.91 -6.00 15.52
N ILE A 115 -4.73 -5.57 16.78
CA ILE A 115 -4.06 -4.33 17.12
C ILE A 115 -2.93 -4.63 18.09
N ARG A 116 -1.74 -4.07 17.83
CA ARG A 116 -0.62 -4.06 18.78
C ARG A 116 -0.52 -2.69 19.43
N VAL A 117 -0.51 -2.65 20.77
CA VAL A 117 -0.31 -1.38 21.50
C VAL A 117 1.11 -1.34 22.04
N MET A 118 1.84 -0.28 21.70
CA MET A 118 3.20 0.01 22.17
C MET A 118 3.24 1.42 22.76
N ALA A 119 3.65 1.55 24.02
CA ALA A 119 3.73 2.84 24.73
C ALA A 119 2.44 3.68 24.61
N GLY A 120 1.27 3.03 24.66
CA GLY A 120 -0.03 3.70 24.50
C GLY A 120 -0.46 3.95 23.05
N VAL A 121 0.41 3.74 22.05
CA VAL A 121 0.13 3.96 20.63
C VAL A 121 -0.37 2.66 19.98
N PRO A 122 -1.60 2.63 19.42
CA PRO A 122 -2.13 1.48 18.72
C PRO A 122 -1.58 1.37 17.30
N VAL A 123 -1.18 0.17 16.89
CA VAL A 123 -0.79 -0.19 15.53
C VAL A 123 -1.69 -1.31 15.04
N ILE A 124 -2.43 -1.07 13.96
CA ILE A 124 -3.29 -2.10 13.36
C ILE A 124 -2.40 -3.08 12.59
N ILE A 125 -2.40 -4.37 13.00
CA ILE A 125 -1.64 -5.46 12.35
C ILE A 125 -2.52 -6.15 11.30
N LYS A 126 -3.81 -6.38 11.62
CA LYS A 126 -4.82 -6.97 10.75
C LYS A 126 -6.09 -6.15 10.87
N LYS A 127 -6.71 -5.86 9.77
CA LYS A 127 -8.08 -5.36 9.70
C LYS A 127 -8.75 -6.11 8.55
N GLU A 128 -9.69 -7.00 8.87
CA GLU A 128 -10.63 -7.47 7.86
C GLU A 128 -11.51 -6.28 7.52
N ASN A 129 -11.67 -5.98 6.26
CA ASN A 129 -12.68 -5.05 5.83
C ASN A 129 -14.02 -5.70 6.18
N THR A 130 -14.59 -5.27 7.31
CA THR A 130 -15.97 -5.61 7.65
C THR A 130 -16.87 -4.71 6.81
N HIS A 131 -16.88 -4.95 5.54
CA HIS A 131 -18.10 -4.74 4.79
C HIS A 131 -18.92 -6.01 4.96
N ASP A 132 -19.97 -5.86 5.72
CA ASP A 132 -21.09 -6.79 5.77
C ASP A 132 -21.84 -6.70 4.42
N GLU A 133 -21.15 -7.19 3.38
CA GLU A 133 -21.64 -7.26 2.00
C GLU A 133 -21.79 -8.69 1.53
N ARG A 134 -22.06 -9.63 2.46
CA ARG A 134 -22.44 -10.98 2.04
C ARG A 134 -23.93 -11.10 1.63
N ASN A 135 -24.66 -10.00 1.55
CA ASN A 135 -26.03 -9.98 1.03
C ASN A 135 -26.38 -8.79 0.13
N GLU A 136 -25.43 -7.98 -0.27
CA GLU A 136 -25.59 -7.17 -1.46
C GLU A 136 -24.77 -7.84 -2.57
N LYS A 137 -25.48 -8.25 -3.62
CA LYS A 137 -24.91 -8.59 -4.91
C LYS A 137 -23.76 -7.64 -5.18
N THR A 138 -22.54 -8.17 -5.25
CA THR A 138 -21.35 -7.56 -5.82
C THR A 138 -21.55 -6.16 -6.39
N ASN A 139 -21.67 -5.14 -5.53
CA ASN A 139 -21.28 -3.80 -5.91
C ASN A 139 -19.76 -3.75 -5.79
N PHE A 140 -19.05 -4.33 -6.76
CA PHE A 140 -17.71 -3.87 -7.10
C PHE A 140 -17.79 -2.35 -7.08
N SER A 141 -16.90 -1.68 -6.31
CA SER A 141 -16.75 -0.22 -6.42
C SER A 141 -16.85 0.11 -7.90
N SER A 142 -17.81 0.96 -8.25
CA SER A 142 -17.98 1.38 -9.66
C SER A 142 -16.72 2.06 -10.19
N THR A 143 -15.77 2.38 -9.28
CA THR A 143 -14.53 3.07 -9.59
C THR A 143 -13.30 2.18 -9.34
N LEU A 144 -12.31 2.32 -10.21
CA LEU A 144 -10.94 1.84 -10.03
C LEU A 144 -10.05 3.06 -9.72
N SER A 145 -9.35 3.02 -8.61
CA SER A 145 -8.35 4.04 -8.28
C SER A 145 -7.00 3.69 -8.91
N VAL A 146 -6.33 4.67 -9.52
CA VAL A 146 -5.02 4.47 -10.14
C VAL A 146 -4.04 5.56 -9.69
N ALA A 147 -2.88 5.14 -9.21
CA ALA A 147 -1.77 6.05 -8.91
C ALA A 147 -0.77 6.04 -10.06
N LEU A 148 -0.64 7.14 -10.77
CA LEU A 148 0.43 7.36 -11.75
C LEU A 148 1.59 8.07 -11.06
N ILE A 149 2.73 7.41 -10.87
CA ILE A 149 3.85 7.92 -10.08
C ILE A 149 5.10 7.95 -10.95
N ARG A 150 5.75 9.12 -11.03
CA ARG A 150 7.05 9.24 -11.65
C ARG A 150 8.13 8.64 -10.73
N HIS A 151 9.04 7.88 -11.28
CA HIS A 151 10.19 7.33 -10.57
C HIS A 151 10.97 8.37 -9.75
N GLY A 152 11.72 7.95 -8.75
CA GLY A 152 12.59 8.81 -7.94
C GLY A 152 13.73 9.44 -8.76
N ILE A 153 14.43 10.40 -8.17
CA ILE A 153 15.49 11.18 -8.82
C ILE A 153 16.69 10.30 -9.15
N THR A 154 17.22 10.44 -10.38
CA THR A 154 18.46 9.82 -10.83
C THR A 154 19.58 10.87 -10.96
N GLU A 155 20.83 10.48 -11.20
CA GLU A 155 21.92 11.42 -11.44
C GLU A 155 21.72 12.21 -12.76
N GLY A 156 21.17 11.57 -13.79
CA GLY A 156 20.80 12.25 -15.02
C GLY A 156 19.74 13.34 -14.82
N ASN A 157 18.72 13.07 -13.96
CA ASN A 157 17.72 14.08 -13.62
C ASN A 157 18.31 15.28 -12.87
N LYS A 158 19.24 15.06 -11.93
CA LYS A 158 19.95 16.14 -11.21
C LYS A 158 20.71 17.05 -12.20
N ASN A 159 21.30 16.45 -13.21
CA ASN A 159 22.06 17.14 -14.26
C ASN A 159 21.17 17.68 -15.40
N LYS A 160 19.82 17.60 -15.25
CA LYS A 160 18.82 18.03 -16.23
C LYS A 160 19.03 17.43 -17.62
N LYS A 161 19.49 16.17 -17.68
CA LYS A 161 19.69 15.44 -18.91
C LYS A 161 18.42 14.78 -19.40
N TYR A 162 18.30 14.63 -20.70
CA TYR A 162 17.29 13.77 -21.32
C TYR A 162 17.67 12.31 -21.10
N ILE A 163 16.88 11.58 -20.34
CA ILE A 163 17.12 10.20 -19.93
C ILE A 163 15.90 9.37 -20.32
N GLY A 164 15.98 8.73 -21.45
CA GLY A 164 14.94 7.83 -21.98
C GLY A 164 15.33 6.38 -21.86
N VAL A 165 16.10 5.90 -22.85
CA VAL A 165 16.55 4.49 -22.91
C VAL A 165 17.77 4.21 -22.04
N THR A 166 18.46 5.22 -21.56
CA THR A 166 19.54 5.06 -20.59
C THR A 166 19.02 4.46 -19.29
N ASP A 167 19.56 3.31 -18.91
CA ASP A 167 19.09 2.57 -17.76
C ASP A 167 19.98 2.83 -16.53
N GLU A 168 19.64 3.89 -15.79
CA GLU A 168 20.33 4.30 -14.57
C GLU A 168 19.49 4.03 -13.30
N SER A 169 20.17 3.80 -12.20
CA SER A 169 19.58 3.59 -10.88
C SER A 169 19.19 4.92 -10.22
N LEU A 170 18.42 4.87 -9.15
CA LEU A 170 18.12 6.01 -8.30
C LEU A 170 19.42 6.62 -7.73
N SER A 171 19.49 7.94 -7.66
CA SER A 171 20.53 8.62 -6.92
C SER A 171 20.28 8.51 -5.41
N LEU A 172 21.29 8.75 -4.58
CA LEU A 172 21.11 8.80 -3.13
C LEU A 172 20.05 9.82 -2.72
N ASN A 173 20.04 10.98 -3.35
CA ASN A 173 19.00 12.00 -3.11
C ASN A 173 17.60 11.48 -3.51
N GLY A 174 17.49 10.72 -4.60
CA GLY A 174 16.25 10.09 -5.01
C GLY A 174 15.74 9.08 -4.00
N ILE A 175 16.63 8.26 -3.45
CA ILE A 175 16.31 7.30 -2.38
C ILE A 175 15.80 8.05 -1.13
N TYR A 176 16.52 9.07 -0.65
CA TYR A 176 16.11 9.84 0.52
C TYR A 176 14.77 10.58 0.30
N SER A 177 14.56 11.18 -0.88
CA SER A 177 13.30 11.84 -1.19
C SER A 177 12.11 10.87 -1.21
N LEU A 178 12.30 9.67 -1.74
CA LEU A 178 11.26 8.63 -1.70
C LEU A 178 10.98 8.16 -0.26
N PHE A 179 12.03 7.98 0.57
CA PHE A 179 11.83 7.62 1.99
C PHE A 179 11.03 8.68 2.73
N ASP A 180 11.35 9.96 2.54
CA ASP A 180 10.58 11.07 3.15
C ASP A 180 9.12 11.05 2.70
N ALA A 181 8.88 10.88 1.41
CA ALA A 181 7.54 10.78 0.83
C ALA A 181 6.75 9.57 1.38
N ILE A 182 7.39 8.40 1.51
CA ILE A 182 6.80 7.19 2.09
C ILE A 182 6.47 7.42 3.57
N SER A 183 7.35 8.06 4.33
CA SER A 183 7.13 8.36 5.74
C SER A 183 5.96 9.32 5.99
N LYS A 184 5.65 10.18 5.01
CA LYS A 184 4.50 11.09 5.00
C LYS A 184 3.22 10.45 4.47
N GLU A 185 3.26 9.17 4.12
CA GLU A 185 2.12 8.40 3.61
C GLU A 185 1.43 9.04 2.39
N ILE A 186 2.20 9.72 1.51
CA ILE A 186 1.60 10.42 0.35
C ILE A 186 1.09 9.44 -0.74
N TYR A 187 1.64 8.23 -0.78
CA TYR A 187 1.27 7.22 -1.78
C TYR A 187 0.05 6.42 -1.33
N PRO A 188 -0.94 6.20 -2.21
CA PRO A 188 -2.08 5.36 -1.89
C PRO A 188 -1.64 3.90 -1.75
N ARG A 189 -2.41 3.09 -1.02
CA ARG A 189 -2.15 1.65 -0.92
C ARG A 189 -2.50 0.96 -2.23
N ALA A 190 -1.57 0.17 -2.74
CA ALA A 190 -1.78 -0.71 -3.89
C ALA A 190 -1.05 -2.04 -3.67
N TYR A 191 -1.69 -3.14 -4.01
CA TYR A 191 -1.10 -4.47 -3.92
C TYR A 191 -0.65 -5.00 -5.28
N LYS A 192 -1.09 -4.37 -6.36
CA LYS A 192 -0.72 -4.67 -7.73
C LYS A 192 -0.10 -3.42 -8.36
N VAL A 193 1.13 -3.54 -8.78
CA VAL A 193 1.94 -2.42 -9.28
C VAL A 193 2.48 -2.74 -10.65
N TYR A 194 2.19 -1.91 -11.62
CA TYR A 194 2.80 -1.97 -12.94
C TYR A 194 4.00 -1.04 -13.00
N SER A 195 5.09 -1.50 -13.61
CA SER A 195 6.31 -0.71 -13.68
C SER A 195 6.92 -0.73 -15.08
N SER A 196 7.47 0.41 -15.51
CA SER A 196 8.46 0.42 -16.57
C SER A 196 9.62 -0.52 -16.20
N PRO A 197 10.26 -1.21 -17.15
CA PRO A 197 11.41 -2.10 -16.89
C PRO A 197 12.66 -1.37 -16.46
N MET A 198 12.73 -0.03 -16.60
CA MET A 198 13.92 0.76 -16.28
C MET A 198 14.23 0.67 -14.78
N LYS A 199 15.51 0.51 -14.41
CA LYS A 199 15.97 0.33 -13.02
C LYS A 199 15.38 1.36 -12.07
N ARG A 200 15.42 2.66 -12.45
CA ARG A 200 14.83 3.76 -11.66
C ARG A 200 13.36 3.56 -11.31
N CYS A 201 12.57 2.95 -12.21
CA CYS A 201 11.15 2.66 -11.96
C CYS A 201 11.00 1.43 -11.06
N VAL A 202 11.72 0.35 -11.35
CA VAL A 202 11.66 -0.89 -10.57
C VAL A 202 12.14 -0.67 -9.13
N GLU A 203 13.21 0.09 -8.94
CA GLU A 203 13.72 0.45 -7.61
C GLU A 203 12.71 1.31 -6.85
N SER A 204 12.11 2.32 -7.51
CA SER A 204 11.03 3.13 -6.91
C SER A 204 9.83 2.27 -6.52
N ALA A 205 9.39 1.35 -7.38
CA ALA A 205 8.28 0.46 -7.10
C ALA A 205 8.53 -0.42 -5.87
N LYS A 206 9.73 -1.01 -5.77
CA LYS A 206 10.12 -1.83 -4.61
C LYS A 206 10.19 -1.04 -3.30
N MET A 207 10.60 0.22 -3.37
CA MET A 207 10.66 1.10 -2.19
C MET A 207 9.27 1.53 -1.73
N ILE A 208 8.41 1.99 -2.65
CA ILE A 208 7.07 2.51 -2.33
C ILE A 208 6.13 1.37 -1.95
N TYR A 209 6.20 0.24 -2.65
CA TYR A 209 5.29 -0.90 -2.51
C TYR A 209 6.03 -2.23 -2.26
N PRO A 210 6.72 -2.38 -1.12
CA PRO A 210 7.60 -3.55 -0.86
C PRO A 210 6.88 -4.90 -0.77
N LYS A 211 5.54 -4.87 -0.62
CA LYS A 211 4.71 -6.09 -0.49
C LYS A 211 3.81 -6.33 -1.71
N ALA A 212 3.89 -5.46 -2.72
CA ALA A 212 3.05 -5.58 -3.90
C ALA A 212 3.62 -6.57 -4.93
N GLU A 213 2.73 -7.14 -5.73
CA GLU A 213 3.09 -7.80 -6.97
C GLU A 213 3.53 -6.75 -8.00
N ILE A 214 4.79 -6.80 -8.46
CA ILE A 214 5.31 -5.85 -9.46
C ILE A 214 5.32 -6.52 -10.82
N ILE A 215 4.51 -5.98 -11.73
CA ILE A 215 4.35 -6.45 -13.10
C ILE A 215 5.07 -5.50 -14.06
N ILE A 216 6.06 -5.99 -14.77
CA ILE A 216 6.84 -5.19 -15.72
C ILE A 216 6.09 -5.07 -17.06
N LYS A 217 6.04 -3.84 -17.57
CA LYS A 217 5.44 -3.51 -18.88
C LYS A 217 6.44 -2.71 -19.71
N ASP A 218 6.91 -3.30 -20.78
CA ASP A 218 7.93 -2.71 -21.68
C ASP A 218 7.45 -1.42 -22.34
N ASP A 219 6.18 -1.36 -22.71
CA ASP A 219 5.58 -0.19 -23.37
C ASP A 219 5.40 1.02 -22.44
N LEU A 220 5.71 0.89 -21.15
CA LEU A 220 5.75 2.01 -20.20
C LEU A 220 7.12 2.70 -20.12
N LYS A 221 8.11 2.34 -20.94
CA LYS A 221 9.41 3.03 -21.03
C LYS A 221 9.24 4.50 -21.42
N GLU A 222 10.20 5.34 -21.01
CA GLU A 222 10.28 6.73 -21.44
C GLU A 222 10.58 6.83 -22.94
N THR A 223 10.37 8.00 -23.52
CA THR A 223 10.73 8.31 -24.89
C THR A 223 12.20 7.98 -25.15
N ASN A 224 12.50 7.34 -26.28
CA ASN A 224 13.88 7.27 -26.78
C ASN A 224 14.29 8.64 -27.32
N PHE A 225 15.17 9.34 -26.59
CA PHE A 225 15.65 10.66 -26.97
C PHE A 225 16.75 10.65 -28.03
N GLY A 226 17.09 9.49 -28.62
CA GLY A 226 18.05 9.39 -29.73
C GLY A 226 19.33 10.19 -29.51
N ASP A 227 19.63 11.13 -30.44
CA ASP A 227 20.83 11.95 -30.34
C ASP A 227 20.84 12.96 -29.19
N PHE A 228 19.71 13.17 -28.52
CA PHE A 228 19.61 14.03 -27.32
C PHE A 228 19.87 13.28 -26.04
N GLU A 229 19.95 11.93 -26.08
CA GLU A 229 20.12 11.08 -24.90
C GLU A 229 21.40 11.44 -24.14
N ASN A 230 21.31 11.46 -22.80
CA ASN A 230 22.40 11.82 -21.86
C ASN A 230 22.96 13.25 -21.97
N LYS A 231 22.32 14.13 -22.74
CA LYS A 231 22.68 15.53 -22.89
C LYS A 231 21.65 16.42 -22.21
N ASN A 232 22.08 17.59 -21.76
CA ASN A 232 21.23 18.63 -21.21
C ASN A 232 21.10 19.84 -22.18
N TYR A 233 20.33 20.84 -21.77
CA TYR A 233 20.10 22.04 -22.56
C TYR A 233 21.41 22.72 -23.01
N ASP A 234 22.38 22.89 -22.11
CA ASP A 234 23.64 23.59 -22.43
C ASP A 234 24.47 22.87 -23.47
N GLN A 235 24.37 21.54 -23.54
CA GLN A 235 25.05 20.70 -24.52
C GLN A 235 24.32 20.64 -25.86
N LEU A 236 23.01 20.95 -25.90
CA LEU A 236 22.15 20.82 -27.05
C LEU A 236 21.71 22.16 -27.65
N LYS A 237 21.88 23.29 -26.92
CA LYS A 237 21.32 24.60 -27.31
C LYS A 237 21.74 25.08 -28.71
N ASP A 238 22.93 24.68 -29.19
CA ASP A 238 23.44 25.06 -30.51
C ASP A 238 23.14 24.00 -31.61
N ASP A 239 22.49 22.87 -31.26
CA ASP A 239 22.07 21.85 -32.20
C ASP A 239 20.76 22.27 -32.92
N LEU A 240 20.80 22.32 -34.25
CA LEU A 240 19.66 22.77 -35.08
C LEU A 240 18.43 21.86 -34.95
N ASN A 241 18.62 20.55 -34.76
CA ASN A 241 17.52 19.63 -34.61
C ASN A 241 16.87 19.80 -33.23
N TYR A 242 17.68 20.05 -32.21
CA TYR A 242 17.18 20.35 -30.86
C TYR A 242 16.39 21.67 -30.82
N GLN A 243 16.88 22.72 -31.48
CA GLN A 243 16.15 23.99 -31.60
C GLN A 243 14.79 23.80 -32.30
N ARG A 244 14.76 23.02 -33.39
CA ARG A 244 13.51 22.68 -34.10
C ARG A 244 12.56 21.89 -33.22
N TRP A 245 13.09 20.93 -32.46
CA TRP A 245 12.31 20.15 -31.52
C TRP A 245 11.69 21.03 -30.43
N LEU A 246 12.45 21.96 -29.84
CA LEU A 246 11.92 22.94 -28.87
C LEU A 246 10.87 23.86 -29.50
N ALA A 247 11.14 24.42 -30.67
CA ALA A 247 10.23 25.33 -31.38
C ALA A 247 8.90 24.67 -31.77
N SER A 248 8.91 23.36 -32.00
CA SER A 248 7.70 22.57 -32.34
C SER A 248 6.92 22.14 -31.09
N GLY A 249 7.33 22.54 -29.87
CA GLY A 249 6.75 22.00 -28.65
C GLY A 249 6.94 20.48 -28.48
N GLY A 250 8.09 19.94 -28.95
CA GLY A 250 8.45 18.54 -28.83
C GLY A 250 7.80 17.60 -29.85
N THR A 251 7.19 18.11 -30.91
CA THR A 251 6.58 17.30 -31.96
C THR A 251 7.51 17.02 -33.15
N PHE A 252 8.59 17.80 -33.31
CA PHE A 252 9.61 17.51 -34.32
C PHE A 252 10.33 16.20 -34.00
N ASN A 253 10.63 15.42 -35.03
CA ASN A 253 11.29 14.13 -34.88
C ASN A 253 12.71 14.28 -34.30
N ILE A 254 12.98 13.58 -33.23
CA ILE A 254 14.33 13.49 -32.67
C ILE A 254 15.16 12.57 -33.54
N PRO A 255 16.34 12.99 -34.01
CA PRO A 255 17.21 12.12 -34.83
C PRO A 255 17.58 10.84 -34.04
N ASN A 256 17.43 9.68 -34.66
CA ASN A 256 17.65 8.35 -34.07
C ASN A 256 16.79 8.08 -32.83
N GLY A 257 15.78 8.91 -32.55
CA GLY A 257 14.87 8.79 -31.44
C GLY A 257 13.47 8.28 -31.82
N GLU A 258 12.60 8.25 -30.84
CA GLU A 258 11.20 7.86 -30.99
C GLU A 258 10.35 9.07 -31.36
N ARG A 259 9.39 8.88 -32.27
CA ARG A 259 8.40 9.92 -32.58
C ARG A 259 7.42 10.08 -31.44
N ARG A 260 6.99 11.31 -31.13
CA ARG A 260 6.03 11.59 -30.08
C ARG A 260 4.74 10.80 -30.23
N GLU A 261 4.24 10.63 -31.43
CA GLU A 261 3.01 9.88 -31.71
C GLU A 261 3.16 8.38 -31.42
N GLU A 262 4.31 7.80 -31.80
CA GLU A 262 4.64 6.39 -31.52
C GLU A 262 4.75 6.14 -30.01
N PHE A 263 5.49 7.01 -29.32
CA PHE A 263 5.62 7.03 -27.87
C PHE A 263 4.26 7.11 -27.18
N SER A 264 3.46 8.12 -27.52
CA SER A 264 2.15 8.32 -26.92
C SER A 264 1.22 7.13 -27.20
N THR A 265 1.22 6.61 -28.42
CA THR A 265 0.37 5.48 -28.80
C THR A 265 0.69 4.22 -28.01
N ARG A 266 1.99 3.85 -27.83
CA ARG A 266 2.34 2.65 -27.08
C ARG A 266 2.02 2.79 -25.59
N CYS A 267 2.31 3.96 -24.98
CA CYS A 267 1.99 4.21 -23.58
C CYS A 267 0.48 4.16 -23.30
N GLN A 268 -0.30 4.79 -24.17
CA GLN A 268 -1.76 4.83 -24.09
C GLN A 268 -2.39 3.46 -24.26
N LYS A 269 -1.92 2.68 -25.25
CA LYS A 269 -2.39 1.31 -25.47
C LYS A 269 -2.06 0.41 -24.28
N CYS A 270 -0.84 0.49 -23.76
CA CYS A 270 -0.44 -0.26 -22.58
C CYS A 270 -1.30 0.12 -21.34
N PHE A 271 -1.58 1.40 -21.17
CA PHE A 271 -2.46 1.87 -20.09
C PHE A 271 -3.87 1.29 -20.23
N GLU A 272 -4.48 1.33 -21.45
CA GLU A 272 -5.78 0.72 -21.70
C GLU A 272 -5.80 -0.78 -21.34
N GLU A 273 -4.75 -1.52 -21.72
CA GLU A 273 -4.62 -2.95 -21.37
C GLU A 273 -4.55 -3.17 -19.88
N ILE A 274 -3.76 -2.34 -19.15
CA ILE A 274 -3.63 -2.40 -17.70
C ILE A 274 -4.98 -2.14 -17.03
N ILE A 275 -5.67 -1.07 -17.41
CA ILE A 275 -6.98 -0.74 -16.84
C ILE A 275 -7.99 -1.86 -17.08
N ASN A 276 -8.09 -2.36 -18.32
CA ASN A 276 -9.01 -3.45 -18.65
C ASN A 276 -8.74 -4.73 -17.82
N GLN A 277 -7.47 -5.04 -17.54
CA GLN A 277 -7.05 -6.17 -16.70
C GLN A 277 -7.28 -5.91 -15.19
N SER A 278 -7.45 -4.65 -14.80
CA SER A 278 -7.54 -4.23 -13.40
C SER A 278 -8.94 -3.81 -12.97
N LEU A 279 -9.96 -3.95 -13.81
CA LEU A 279 -11.34 -3.54 -13.47
C LEU A 279 -11.91 -4.28 -12.25
N GLY A 280 -11.35 -5.42 -11.87
CA GLY A 280 -11.69 -6.15 -10.65
C GLY A 280 -10.96 -5.64 -9.39
N GLU A 281 -9.99 -4.76 -9.53
CA GLU A 281 -9.19 -4.23 -8.41
C GLU A 281 -9.82 -2.97 -7.81
N GLU A 282 -9.44 -2.64 -6.56
CA GLU A 282 -9.82 -1.37 -5.92
C GLU A 282 -8.81 -0.27 -6.26
N CYS A 283 -7.52 -0.60 -6.22
CA CYS A 283 -6.44 0.35 -6.50
C CYS A 283 -5.23 -0.36 -7.13
N VAL A 284 -4.69 0.25 -8.18
CA VAL A 284 -3.42 -0.14 -8.80
C VAL A 284 -2.48 1.05 -8.88
N ALA A 285 -1.17 0.79 -8.94
CA ALA A 285 -0.17 1.83 -9.13
C ALA A 285 0.66 1.57 -10.39
N LEU A 286 1.01 2.63 -11.09
CA LEU A 286 1.93 2.61 -12.22
C LEU A 286 3.17 3.44 -11.86
N ILE A 287 4.34 2.81 -11.82
CA ILE A 287 5.61 3.50 -11.59
C ILE A 287 6.31 3.69 -12.94
N VAL A 288 6.28 4.92 -13.40
CA VAL A 288 6.60 5.28 -14.79
C VAL A 288 7.46 6.54 -14.88
N HIS A 289 7.43 7.21 -16.01
CA HIS A 289 8.22 8.40 -16.32
C HIS A 289 7.34 9.63 -16.54
N GLY A 290 7.98 10.81 -16.58
CA GLY A 290 7.26 12.06 -16.80
C GLY A 290 6.53 12.08 -18.13
N GLY A 291 7.19 11.70 -19.20
CA GLY A 291 6.57 11.63 -20.53
C GLY A 291 5.43 10.63 -20.59
N THR A 292 5.59 9.46 -19.96
CA THR A 292 4.54 8.43 -19.90
C THR A 292 3.27 8.95 -19.22
N ILE A 293 3.41 9.67 -18.07
CA ILE A 293 2.26 10.28 -17.36
C ILE A 293 1.58 11.31 -18.26
N MET A 294 2.37 12.21 -18.87
CA MET A 294 1.86 13.23 -19.79
C MET A 294 1.10 12.61 -20.96
N ALA A 295 1.63 11.54 -21.59
CA ALA A 295 1.00 10.87 -22.72
C ALA A 295 -0.34 10.18 -22.35
N ILE A 296 -0.44 9.63 -21.13
CA ILE A 296 -1.66 8.99 -20.64
C ILE A 296 -2.72 10.06 -20.35
N LEU A 297 -2.38 11.07 -19.53
CA LEU A 297 -3.34 12.08 -19.09
C LEU A 297 -3.80 12.99 -20.21
N ASP A 298 -2.94 13.32 -21.18
CA ASP A 298 -3.30 14.06 -22.39
C ASP A 298 -4.48 13.42 -23.15
N LYS A 299 -4.55 12.09 -23.20
CA LYS A 299 -5.63 11.39 -23.91
C LYS A 299 -6.87 11.15 -23.07
N TYR A 300 -6.69 10.73 -21.82
CA TYR A 300 -7.79 10.15 -21.03
C TYR A 300 -8.38 11.10 -20.00
N SER A 301 -7.67 12.17 -19.60
CA SER A 301 -8.16 13.07 -18.55
C SER A 301 -9.47 13.77 -18.89
N SER A 302 -10.27 14.01 -17.87
CA SER A 302 -11.49 14.82 -17.93
C SER A 302 -11.57 15.67 -16.64
N PRO A 303 -11.57 17.02 -16.74
CA PRO A 303 -11.43 17.80 -17.97
C PRO A 303 -10.08 17.56 -18.68
N HIS A 304 -10.05 17.77 -20.00
CA HIS A 304 -8.83 17.66 -20.80
C HIS A 304 -7.92 18.88 -20.54
N GLU A 305 -6.63 18.61 -20.40
CA GLU A 305 -5.58 19.62 -20.37
C GLU A 305 -4.46 19.26 -21.32
N ASP A 306 -3.68 20.25 -21.78
CA ASP A 306 -2.58 20.05 -22.70
C ASP A 306 -1.46 19.19 -22.11
N PHE A 307 -0.80 18.43 -22.96
CA PHE A 307 0.25 17.46 -22.61
C PHE A 307 1.24 17.95 -21.55
N TYR A 308 1.80 19.16 -21.70
CA TYR A 308 2.81 19.69 -20.79
C TYR A 308 2.25 20.18 -19.46
N ASN A 309 0.94 20.35 -19.31
CA ASN A 309 0.31 20.70 -18.04
C ASN A 309 0.36 19.53 -17.04
N TRP A 310 0.56 18.31 -17.54
CA TRP A 310 0.69 17.09 -16.74
C TRP A 310 2.10 16.80 -16.24
N GLN A 311 3.01 17.78 -16.28
CA GLN A 311 4.36 17.59 -15.76
C GLN A 311 4.35 17.38 -14.23
N VAL A 312 5.13 16.40 -13.77
CA VAL A 312 5.33 16.12 -12.34
C VAL A 312 6.81 16.00 -12.00
N LYS A 313 7.16 16.31 -10.74
CA LYS A 313 8.52 16.10 -10.24
C LYS A 313 8.73 14.60 -9.96
N ASN A 314 10.00 14.18 -9.87
CA ASN A 314 10.36 12.83 -9.49
C ASN A 314 9.77 12.46 -8.13
N GLY A 315 9.25 11.25 -7.99
CA GLY A 315 8.56 10.77 -6.79
C GLY A 315 7.14 11.32 -6.60
N GLN A 316 6.68 12.20 -7.47
CA GLN A 316 5.32 12.75 -7.48
C GLN A 316 4.49 12.13 -8.60
N GLY A 317 3.20 12.45 -8.65
CA GLY A 317 2.31 11.91 -9.64
C GLY A 317 0.88 12.37 -9.52
N TYR A 318 -0.04 11.60 -10.09
CA TYR A 318 -1.47 11.85 -10.03
C TYR A 318 -2.21 10.64 -9.47
N PHE A 319 -3.21 10.90 -8.67
CA PHE A 319 -4.20 9.93 -8.23
C PHE A 319 -5.47 10.19 -9.04
N ILE A 320 -5.88 9.19 -9.79
CA ILE A 320 -7.00 9.26 -10.72
C ILE A 320 -8.05 8.21 -10.35
N GLU A 321 -9.30 8.50 -10.66
CA GLU A 321 -10.41 7.55 -10.55
C GLU A 321 -11.01 7.27 -11.92
N ILE A 322 -11.26 6.01 -12.17
CA ILE A 322 -11.86 5.52 -13.39
C ILE A 322 -13.22 4.90 -13.02
N ASP A 323 -14.32 5.53 -13.42
CA ASP A 323 -15.60 4.87 -13.40
C ASP A 323 -15.62 3.74 -14.42
N LYS A 324 -15.80 2.50 -13.93
CA LYS A 324 -15.65 1.29 -14.75
C LYS A 324 -16.64 1.22 -15.90
N ASN A 325 -17.86 1.73 -15.71
CA ASN A 325 -18.86 1.74 -16.77
C ASN A 325 -18.54 2.81 -17.81
N SER A 326 -18.15 4.01 -17.36
CA SER A 326 -17.74 5.10 -18.24
C SER A 326 -16.47 4.73 -19.01
N TRP A 327 -15.52 4.04 -18.39
CA TRP A 327 -14.31 3.58 -19.07
C TRP A 327 -14.59 2.63 -20.22
N ILE A 328 -15.47 1.66 -20.03
CA ILE A 328 -15.87 0.72 -21.09
C ILE A 328 -16.46 1.45 -22.30
N ASN A 329 -17.25 2.51 -22.04
CA ASN A 329 -17.96 3.23 -23.10
C ASN A 329 -17.13 4.37 -23.73
N ASN A 330 -16.45 5.18 -22.90
CA ASN A 330 -15.87 6.46 -23.31
C ASN A 330 -14.35 6.57 -23.09
N LYS A 331 -13.76 5.64 -22.31
CA LYS A 331 -12.33 5.65 -21.92
C LYS A 331 -11.87 7.00 -21.37
N LYS A 332 -12.63 7.54 -20.40
CA LYS A 332 -12.28 8.76 -19.69
C LYS A 332 -12.05 8.50 -18.22
N GLU A 333 -11.16 9.28 -17.62
CA GLU A 333 -10.79 9.24 -16.23
C GLU A 333 -10.89 10.61 -15.56
N HIS A 334 -11.06 10.64 -14.25
CA HIS A 334 -11.04 11.86 -13.47
C HIS A 334 -9.78 11.95 -12.64
N VAL A 335 -9.03 13.04 -12.79
CA VAL A 335 -7.89 13.36 -11.94
C VAL A 335 -8.43 13.90 -10.62
N ILE A 336 -8.19 13.17 -9.53
CA ILE A 336 -8.70 13.55 -8.20
C ILE A 336 -7.74 14.48 -7.49
N ARG A 337 -6.44 14.18 -7.51
CA ARG A 337 -5.42 15.00 -6.86
C ARG A 337 -4.02 14.69 -7.38
N GLU A 338 -3.14 15.64 -7.17
CA GLU A 338 -1.70 15.38 -7.29
C GLU A 338 -1.19 14.59 -6.08
N ILE A 339 -0.20 13.74 -6.31
CA ILE A 339 0.60 13.06 -5.28
C ILE A 339 1.87 13.90 -5.11
N LYS A 340 1.96 14.66 -3.98
CA LYS A 340 3.04 15.60 -3.71
C LYS A 340 3.74 15.31 -2.40
#